data_5418617e6487d2bb174eb6f39fbf2479
#
_entry.id   5418617e6487d2bb174eb6f39fbf2479
#
_cell.length_a   1.000
_cell.length_b   1.000
_cell.length_c   1.000
_cell.angle_alpha   90.00
_cell.angle_beta   90.00
_cell.angle_gamma   90.00
#
_symmetry.space_group_name_H-M   'P 1'
#
loop_
_entity.id
_entity.type
_entity.pdbx_description
1 polymer ?
#
loop_
_entity_poly.entity_id
_entity_poly.type
_entity_poly.pdbx_seq_one_letter_code
_entity_poly.pdbx_strand_id
1 'polypeptide(L)'
;LAYYRMCIRKYVTADLAPEAIHATGLAEVASLRAQMHVAMGETGFGGTLGEFFAFLRSDPRFYAKSAEELMMRAAWIMKRVDGVIGRFIGHLPRTPVALHPVPDELAPHYTSGRGGPGLYLVNTYNLPIRPLYTLPALTLHEASPGHGMQMALAAELERLPDFRRHTHLSAYTEGWALYCEWLGQEMGLYDTPFERFGMLVFQMWRACRLVVDTGLHHLSW
;
A
#
# COMPACT_ATOMS: atom_id res chain seq x y z
N LEU A 1 27.62 -11.83 0.64
CA LEU A 1 26.93 -11.82 -0.68
C LEU A 1 26.12 -13.09 -0.95
N ALA A 2 26.66 -14.31 -0.67
CA ALA A 2 25.92 -15.56 -0.89
C ALA A 2 24.63 -15.63 -0.07
N TYR A 3 24.67 -15.23 1.21
CA TYR A 3 23.49 -15.16 2.08
C TYR A 3 22.45 -14.17 1.55
N TYR A 4 22.87 -12.98 1.10
CA TYR A 4 21.96 -11.98 0.54
C TYR A 4 21.24 -12.49 -0.72
N ARG A 5 21.96 -13.14 -1.64
CA ARG A 5 21.37 -13.78 -2.82
C ARG A 5 20.38 -14.90 -2.46
N MET A 6 20.67 -15.66 -1.42
CA MET A 6 19.73 -16.65 -0.88
C MET A 6 18.46 -15.95 -0.36
N CYS A 7 18.59 -14.83 0.36
CA CYS A 7 17.44 -14.04 0.83
C CYS A 7 16.60 -13.50 -0.34
N ILE A 8 17.25 -12.93 -1.39
CA ILE A 8 16.54 -12.50 -2.61
C ILE A 8 15.69 -13.65 -3.16
N ARG A 9 16.30 -14.82 -3.41
CA ARG A 9 15.58 -15.99 -3.93
C ARG A 9 14.42 -16.42 -3.03
N LYS A 10 14.61 -16.38 -1.72
CA LYS A 10 13.57 -16.73 -0.73
C LYS A 10 12.38 -15.79 -0.78
N TYR A 11 12.60 -14.47 -0.84
CA TYR A 11 11.53 -13.47 -0.72
C TYR A 11 10.92 -13.10 -2.07
N VAL A 12 11.71 -13.11 -3.14
CA VAL A 12 11.27 -12.79 -4.51
C VAL A 12 10.73 -14.01 -5.24
N THR A 13 11.10 -15.23 -4.78
CA THR A 13 10.74 -16.52 -5.43
C THR A 13 11.27 -16.69 -6.86
N ALA A 14 12.24 -15.86 -7.25
CA ALA A 14 12.89 -15.89 -8.55
C ALA A 14 14.40 -15.67 -8.38
N ASP A 15 15.17 -16.12 -9.36
CA ASP A 15 16.62 -15.91 -9.37
C ASP A 15 16.94 -14.57 -10.06
N LEU A 16 16.90 -13.50 -9.28
CA LEU A 16 17.21 -12.15 -9.73
C LEU A 16 18.56 -11.70 -9.20
N ALA A 17 19.35 -11.10 -10.11
CA ALA A 17 20.61 -10.48 -9.72
C ALA A 17 20.34 -9.18 -8.91
N PRO A 18 21.08 -8.93 -7.80
CA PRO A 18 20.93 -7.71 -7.02
C PRO A 18 21.09 -6.43 -7.85
N GLU A 19 21.97 -6.46 -8.84
CA GLU A 19 22.22 -5.35 -9.77
C GLU A 19 20.97 -5.04 -10.62
N ALA A 20 20.24 -6.06 -11.05
CA ALA A 20 19.00 -5.88 -11.80
C ALA A 20 17.90 -5.30 -10.92
N ILE A 21 17.79 -5.74 -9.66
CA ILE A 21 16.84 -5.18 -8.68
C ILE A 21 17.17 -3.71 -8.43
N HIS A 22 18.44 -3.36 -8.24
CA HIS A 22 18.90 -1.98 -8.05
C HIS A 22 18.54 -1.09 -9.24
N ALA A 23 18.86 -1.55 -10.46
CA ALA A 23 18.56 -0.82 -11.69
C ALA A 23 17.04 -0.59 -11.86
N THR A 24 16.23 -1.60 -11.59
CA THR A 24 14.75 -1.49 -11.55
C THR A 24 14.33 -0.42 -10.55
N GLY A 25 14.87 -0.46 -9.32
CA GLY A 25 14.57 0.54 -8.28
C GLY A 25 14.88 1.96 -8.73
N LEU A 26 16.05 2.21 -9.34
CA LEU A 26 16.43 3.52 -9.84
C LEU A 26 15.50 4.02 -10.96
N ALA A 27 15.13 3.13 -11.90
CA ALA A 27 14.22 3.46 -12.99
C ALA A 27 12.81 3.82 -12.45
N GLU A 28 12.30 3.04 -11.49
CA GLU A 28 11.00 3.30 -10.86
C GLU A 28 11.02 4.61 -10.06
N VAL A 29 12.07 4.88 -9.30
CA VAL A 29 12.21 6.15 -8.57
C VAL A 29 12.16 7.35 -9.53
N ALA A 30 12.85 7.27 -10.68
CA ALA A 30 12.83 8.34 -11.68
C ALA A 30 11.42 8.53 -12.28
N SER A 31 10.76 7.43 -12.66
CA SER A 31 9.41 7.42 -13.22
C SER A 31 8.39 7.98 -12.23
N LEU A 32 8.39 7.47 -10.99
CA LEU A 32 7.46 7.91 -9.95
C LEU A 32 7.68 9.38 -9.58
N ARG A 33 8.94 9.85 -9.54
CA ARG A 33 9.22 11.27 -9.30
C ARG A 33 8.59 12.15 -10.38
N ALA A 34 8.65 11.77 -11.65
CA ALA A 34 8.00 12.50 -12.73
C ALA A 34 6.46 12.52 -12.55
N GLN A 35 5.85 11.38 -12.22
CA GLN A 35 4.43 11.29 -11.95
C GLN A 35 4.00 12.13 -10.72
N MET A 36 4.82 12.17 -9.67
CA MET A 36 4.58 13.01 -8.49
C MET A 36 4.59 14.50 -8.84
N HIS A 37 5.49 14.96 -9.73
CA HIS A 37 5.47 16.34 -10.22
C HIS A 37 4.19 16.66 -10.99
N VAL A 38 3.71 15.73 -11.81
CA VAL A 38 2.42 15.90 -12.53
C VAL A 38 1.27 16.02 -11.53
N ALA A 39 1.15 15.06 -10.59
CA ALA A 39 0.10 15.08 -9.58
C ALA A 39 0.15 16.33 -8.69
N MET A 40 1.34 16.81 -8.33
CA MET A 40 1.53 18.07 -7.61
C MET A 40 1.02 19.26 -8.43
N GLY A 41 1.39 19.34 -9.71
CA GLY A 41 0.93 20.42 -10.61
C GLY A 41 -0.60 20.47 -10.73
N GLU A 42 -1.25 19.32 -10.79
CA GLU A 42 -2.72 19.23 -10.84
C GLU A 42 -3.42 19.73 -9.56
N THR A 43 -2.71 19.80 -8.41
CA THR A 43 -3.22 20.43 -7.19
C THR A 43 -3.23 21.95 -7.27
N GLY A 44 -2.58 22.55 -8.26
CA GLY A 44 -2.34 23.99 -8.36
C GLY A 44 -1.17 24.50 -7.50
N PHE A 45 -0.40 23.61 -6.87
CA PHE A 45 0.74 24.01 -6.04
C PHE A 45 1.94 24.44 -6.91
N GLY A 46 2.44 25.65 -6.71
CA GLY A 46 3.47 26.29 -7.55
C GLY A 46 4.90 26.18 -7.03
N GLY A 47 5.15 25.43 -5.95
CA GLY A 47 6.46 25.30 -5.33
C GLY A 47 7.22 24.04 -5.77
N THR A 48 8.34 23.79 -5.08
CA THR A 48 9.12 22.55 -5.23
C THR A 48 8.44 21.35 -4.57
N LEU A 49 8.87 20.13 -4.92
CA LEU A 49 8.35 18.91 -4.29
C LEU A 49 8.62 18.90 -2.76
N GLY A 50 9.76 19.43 -2.31
CA GLY A 50 10.08 19.56 -0.88
C GLY A 50 9.12 20.47 -0.14
N GLU A 51 8.79 21.63 -0.73
CA GLU A 51 7.79 22.57 -0.20
C GLU A 51 6.38 21.96 -0.22
N PHE A 52 6.06 21.16 -1.25
CA PHE A 52 4.79 20.45 -1.31
C PHE A 52 4.66 19.42 -0.18
N PHE A 53 5.70 18.66 0.12
CA PHE A 53 5.71 17.76 1.28
C PHE A 53 5.56 18.52 2.61
N ALA A 54 6.19 19.69 2.75
CA ALA A 54 6.02 20.54 3.93
C ALA A 54 4.58 21.02 4.06
N PHE A 55 3.98 21.48 2.98
CA PHE A 55 2.57 21.87 2.90
C PHE A 55 1.64 20.71 3.30
N LEU A 56 1.81 19.53 2.71
CA LEU A 56 0.97 18.36 3.02
C LEU A 56 1.06 17.95 4.51
N ARG A 57 2.23 18.13 5.14
CA ARG A 57 2.42 17.81 6.56
C ARG A 57 1.85 18.86 7.51
N SER A 58 1.71 20.10 7.08
CA SER A 58 1.29 21.20 7.94
C SER A 58 -0.18 21.59 7.80
N ASP A 59 -0.82 21.28 6.68
CA ASP A 59 -2.21 21.68 6.45
C ASP A 59 -3.19 20.72 7.14
N PRO A 60 -3.99 21.21 8.12
CA PRO A 60 -4.88 20.37 8.92
C PRO A 60 -6.00 19.69 8.11
N ARG A 61 -6.32 20.17 6.92
CA ARG A 61 -7.34 19.53 6.04
C ARG A 61 -6.99 18.09 5.65
N PHE A 62 -5.70 17.74 5.72
CA PHE A 62 -5.22 16.40 5.38
C PHE A 62 -5.22 15.42 6.55
N TYR A 63 -5.77 15.80 7.69
CA TYR A 63 -5.77 14.96 8.88
C TYR A 63 -7.16 14.84 9.48
N ALA A 64 -7.51 13.64 9.94
CA ALA A 64 -8.77 13.42 10.66
C ALA A 64 -8.74 14.15 12.01
N LYS A 65 -9.89 14.70 12.42
CA LYS A 65 -10.05 15.38 13.69
C LYS A 65 -10.32 14.43 14.86
N SER A 66 -10.74 13.20 14.55
CA SER A 66 -11.01 12.16 15.54
C SER A 66 -10.73 10.77 14.95
N ALA A 67 -10.53 9.78 15.84
CA ALA A 67 -10.44 8.37 15.47
C ALA A 67 -11.69 7.92 14.69
N GLU A 68 -12.86 8.35 15.12
CA GLU A 68 -14.13 8.06 14.46
C GLU A 68 -14.16 8.59 13.01
N GLU A 69 -13.72 9.82 12.77
CA GLU A 69 -13.64 10.37 11.42
C GLU A 69 -12.72 9.54 10.53
N LEU A 70 -11.54 9.13 11.02
CA LEU A 70 -10.62 8.29 10.26
C LEU A 70 -11.27 6.94 9.89
N MET A 71 -11.94 6.31 10.85
CA MET A 71 -12.65 5.05 10.64
C MET A 71 -13.81 5.19 9.66
N MET A 72 -14.62 6.26 9.76
CA MET A 72 -15.71 6.53 8.82
C MET A 72 -15.18 6.72 7.38
N ARG A 73 -14.06 7.44 7.21
CA ARG A 73 -13.44 7.62 5.90
C ARG A 73 -12.92 6.31 5.32
N ALA A 74 -12.28 5.46 6.13
CA ALA A 74 -11.85 4.13 5.70
C ALA A 74 -13.06 3.27 5.28
N ALA A 75 -14.12 3.25 6.10
CA ALA A 75 -15.37 2.53 5.78
C ALA A 75 -16.01 3.02 4.48
N TRP A 76 -16.03 4.34 4.26
CA TRP A 76 -16.54 4.93 3.03
C TRP A 76 -15.77 4.47 1.79
N ILE A 77 -14.43 4.45 1.86
CA ILE A 77 -13.59 3.97 0.77
C ILE A 77 -13.89 2.49 0.50
N MET A 78 -13.94 1.65 1.53
CA MET A 78 -14.29 0.23 1.39
C MET A 78 -15.65 0.06 0.71
N LYS A 79 -16.64 0.86 1.10
CA LYS A 79 -17.99 0.78 0.49
C LYS A 79 -17.99 1.21 -0.97
N ARG A 80 -17.17 2.17 -1.37
CA ARG A 80 -16.97 2.52 -2.78
C ARG A 80 -16.32 1.38 -3.57
N VAL A 81 -15.32 0.71 -2.98
CA VAL A 81 -14.73 -0.50 -3.56
C VAL A 81 -15.80 -1.55 -3.83
N ASP A 82 -16.66 -1.86 -2.85
CA ASP A 82 -17.76 -2.82 -3.00
C ASP A 82 -18.65 -2.50 -4.21
N GLY A 83 -18.89 -1.21 -4.46
CA GLY A 83 -19.75 -0.75 -5.56
C GLY A 83 -19.17 -0.98 -6.96
N VAL A 84 -17.85 -1.18 -7.07
CA VAL A 84 -17.18 -1.27 -8.39
C VAL A 84 -16.38 -2.55 -8.58
N ILE A 85 -15.99 -3.25 -7.51
CA ILE A 85 -15.04 -4.35 -7.54
C ILE A 85 -15.45 -5.49 -8.48
N GLY A 86 -16.74 -5.77 -8.60
CA GLY A 86 -17.26 -6.84 -9.49
C GLY A 86 -17.01 -6.60 -10.97
N ARG A 87 -16.60 -5.38 -11.39
CA ARG A 87 -16.20 -5.07 -12.76
C ARG A 87 -14.75 -5.45 -13.03
N PHE A 88 -13.92 -5.59 -11.99
CA PHE A 88 -12.48 -5.80 -12.07
C PHE A 88 -12.08 -7.21 -11.62
N ILE A 89 -12.79 -7.76 -10.64
CA ILE A 89 -12.50 -9.07 -10.05
C ILE A 89 -13.69 -9.99 -10.28
N GLY A 90 -13.46 -11.06 -11.04
CA GLY A 90 -14.53 -11.98 -11.45
C GLY A 90 -14.98 -12.96 -10.36
N HIS A 91 -14.21 -13.14 -9.30
CA HIS A 91 -14.55 -14.01 -8.18
C HIS A 91 -14.26 -13.30 -6.86
N LEU A 92 -15.29 -13.15 -6.03
CA LEU A 92 -15.20 -12.47 -4.74
C LEU A 92 -15.31 -13.51 -3.61
N PRO A 93 -14.60 -13.30 -2.46
CA PRO A 93 -14.72 -14.19 -1.32
C PRO A 93 -16.12 -14.11 -0.69
N ARG A 94 -16.53 -15.18 -0.04
CA ARG A 94 -17.76 -15.20 0.77
C ARG A 94 -17.64 -14.39 2.05
N THR A 95 -16.42 -14.31 2.59
CA THR A 95 -16.13 -13.55 3.80
C THR A 95 -15.88 -12.09 3.42
N PRO A 96 -16.73 -11.13 3.88
CA PRO A 96 -16.48 -9.72 3.70
C PRO A 96 -15.27 -9.28 4.55
N VAL A 97 -14.66 -8.16 4.18
CA VAL A 97 -13.58 -7.55 4.98
C VAL A 97 -14.21 -6.68 6.07
N ALA A 98 -13.97 -7.06 7.33
CA ALA A 98 -14.37 -6.26 8.50
C ALA A 98 -13.34 -5.15 8.76
N LEU A 99 -13.81 -3.99 9.22
CA LEU A 99 -12.98 -2.85 9.59
C LEU A 99 -12.96 -2.67 11.10
N HIS A 100 -11.77 -2.66 11.71
CA HIS A 100 -11.57 -2.41 13.13
C HIS A 100 -10.43 -1.42 13.37
N PRO A 101 -10.44 -0.66 14.48
CA PRO A 101 -9.25 0.05 14.92
C PRO A 101 -8.20 -0.95 15.43
N VAL A 102 -6.94 -0.57 15.33
CA VAL A 102 -5.86 -1.30 16.03
C VAL A 102 -6.13 -1.20 17.54
N PRO A 103 -6.01 -2.30 18.32
CA PRO A 103 -6.15 -2.25 19.78
C PRO A 103 -5.24 -1.20 20.43
N ASP A 104 -5.76 -0.47 21.41
CA ASP A 104 -5.08 0.69 21.99
C ASP A 104 -3.70 0.36 22.56
N GLU A 105 -3.54 -0.82 23.15
CA GLU A 105 -2.28 -1.30 23.72
C GLU A 105 -1.20 -1.57 22.64
N LEU A 106 -1.60 -1.85 21.41
CA LEU A 106 -0.68 -2.10 20.28
C LEU A 106 -0.44 -0.85 19.45
N ALA A 107 -1.41 0.07 19.42
CA ALA A 107 -1.46 1.19 18.49
C ALA A 107 -0.20 2.09 18.49
N PRO A 108 0.47 2.39 19.63
CA PRO A 108 1.69 3.19 19.65
C PRO A 108 2.87 2.57 18.90
N HIS A 109 2.89 1.24 18.77
CA HIS A 109 3.98 0.47 18.16
C HIS A 109 3.56 -0.19 16.83
N TYR A 110 2.37 0.14 16.32
CA TYR A 110 1.79 -0.49 15.16
C TYR A 110 1.96 0.37 13.90
N THR A 111 1.96 -0.29 12.74
CA THR A 111 1.93 0.39 11.42
C THR A 111 0.63 1.17 11.20
N SER A 112 0.51 1.86 10.06
CA SER A 112 -0.68 2.66 9.71
C SER A 112 -1.96 1.85 9.55
N GLY A 113 -1.83 0.61 9.12
CA GLY A 113 -2.91 -0.35 8.97
C GLY A 113 -2.35 -1.74 8.72
N ARG A 114 -3.21 -2.74 8.73
CA ARG A 114 -2.86 -4.12 8.39
C ARG A 114 -4.07 -4.89 7.90
N GLY A 115 -3.91 -5.56 6.75
CA GLY A 115 -4.86 -6.54 6.24
C GLY A 115 -4.62 -7.95 6.80
N GLY A 116 -5.70 -8.70 6.90
CA GLY A 116 -5.71 -10.12 7.24
C GLY A 116 -6.91 -10.80 6.58
N PRO A 117 -7.07 -12.13 6.70
CA PRO A 117 -8.20 -12.83 6.09
C PRO A 117 -9.54 -12.24 6.55
N GLY A 118 -10.23 -11.51 5.67
CA GLY A 118 -11.48 -10.83 5.99
C GLY A 118 -11.37 -9.71 7.04
N LEU A 119 -10.18 -9.14 7.25
CA LEU A 119 -9.94 -8.12 8.27
C LEU A 119 -9.08 -6.99 7.74
N TYR A 120 -9.43 -5.76 8.11
CA TYR A 120 -8.62 -4.56 7.97
C TYR A 120 -8.54 -3.82 9.31
N LEU A 121 -7.34 -3.68 9.85
CA LEU A 121 -7.05 -2.88 11.03
C LEU A 121 -6.53 -1.50 10.62
N VAL A 122 -7.14 -0.43 11.13
CA VAL A 122 -6.70 0.95 10.93
C VAL A 122 -6.13 1.49 12.23
N ASN A 123 -4.92 2.05 12.17
CA ASN A 123 -4.31 2.64 13.35
C ASN A 123 -4.80 4.08 13.54
N THR A 124 -5.58 4.28 14.60
CA THR A 124 -6.14 5.59 14.97
C THR A 124 -5.28 6.35 15.98
N TYR A 125 -4.17 5.78 16.43
CA TYR A 125 -3.22 6.45 17.33
C TYR A 125 -2.42 7.52 16.59
N ASN A 126 -2.23 8.69 17.23
CA ASN A 126 -1.44 9.81 16.71
C ASN A 126 -1.89 10.27 15.31
N LEU A 127 -3.13 10.78 15.22
CA LEU A 127 -3.74 11.24 13.97
C LEU A 127 -2.89 12.21 13.14
N PRO A 128 -2.06 13.11 13.72
CA PRO A 128 -1.18 14.01 12.94
C PRO A 128 -0.15 13.32 12.04
N ILE A 129 0.09 12.03 12.22
CA ILE A 129 0.95 11.24 11.31
C ILE A 129 0.16 10.31 10.38
N ARG A 130 -1.17 10.46 10.32
CA ARG A 130 -2.10 9.64 9.52
C ARG A 130 -2.79 10.48 8.45
N PRO A 131 -2.09 10.86 7.37
CA PRO A 131 -2.66 11.76 6.38
C PRO A 131 -3.78 11.10 5.58
N LEU A 132 -4.90 11.79 5.45
CA LEU A 132 -6.09 11.33 4.74
C LEU A 132 -5.85 11.09 3.24
N TYR A 133 -4.93 11.83 2.64
CA TYR A 133 -4.63 11.66 1.20
C TYR A 133 -3.93 10.32 0.89
N THR A 134 -3.38 9.62 1.87
CA THR A 134 -2.83 8.26 1.69
C THR A 134 -3.84 7.17 2.03
N LEU A 135 -4.96 7.53 2.67
CA LEU A 135 -5.94 6.54 3.17
C LEU A 135 -6.58 5.70 2.07
N PRO A 136 -6.92 6.23 0.86
CA PRO A 136 -7.42 5.39 -0.21
C PRO A 136 -6.43 4.30 -0.63
N ALA A 137 -5.16 4.65 -0.84
CA ALA A 137 -4.13 3.68 -1.20
C ALA A 137 -3.93 2.64 -0.09
N LEU A 138 -3.85 3.07 1.17
CA LEU A 138 -3.76 2.17 2.32
C LEU A 138 -4.95 1.20 2.38
N THR A 139 -6.17 1.69 2.20
CA THR A 139 -7.39 0.87 2.25
C THR A 139 -7.42 -0.15 1.11
N LEU A 140 -7.01 0.23 -0.10
CA LEU A 140 -6.90 -0.68 -1.24
C LEU A 140 -5.83 -1.75 -1.02
N HIS A 141 -4.73 -1.39 -0.37
CA HIS A 141 -3.63 -2.31 -0.03
C HIS A 141 -4.04 -3.32 1.04
N GLU A 142 -4.63 -2.84 2.13
CA GLU A 142 -4.88 -3.67 3.31
C GLU A 142 -6.24 -4.40 3.27
N ALA A 143 -7.29 -3.78 2.71
CA ALA A 143 -8.62 -4.35 2.69
C ALA A 143 -8.92 -5.08 1.37
N SER A 144 -9.77 -4.47 0.54
CA SER A 144 -10.19 -4.97 -0.77
C SER A 144 -9.77 -3.97 -1.86
N PRO A 145 -9.24 -4.46 -2.97
CA PRO A 145 -8.96 -5.85 -3.37
C PRO A 145 -7.64 -6.43 -2.81
N GLY A 146 -6.94 -5.72 -1.93
CA GLY A 146 -5.64 -6.08 -1.38
C GLY A 146 -5.63 -7.30 -0.45
N HIS A 147 -4.84 -7.20 0.63
CA HIS A 147 -4.55 -8.32 1.55
C HIS A 147 -5.81 -8.99 2.12
N GLY A 148 -6.78 -8.21 2.59
CA GLY A 148 -7.99 -8.74 3.22
C GLY A 148 -8.77 -9.67 2.30
N MET A 149 -8.98 -9.24 1.04
CA MET A 149 -9.65 -10.05 0.04
C MET A 149 -8.78 -11.19 -0.47
N GLN A 150 -7.50 -10.95 -0.78
CA GLN A 150 -6.57 -11.96 -1.27
C GLN A 150 -6.46 -13.16 -0.32
N MET A 151 -6.30 -12.88 0.98
CA MET A 151 -6.18 -13.92 1.99
C MET A 151 -7.50 -14.65 2.22
N ALA A 152 -8.63 -13.95 2.17
CA ALA A 152 -9.96 -14.57 2.26
C ALA A 152 -10.20 -15.53 1.09
N LEU A 153 -9.88 -15.13 -0.15
CA LEU A 153 -9.97 -16.01 -1.31
C LEU A 153 -9.04 -17.22 -1.21
N ALA A 154 -7.80 -17.01 -0.75
CA ALA A 154 -6.85 -18.11 -0.57
C ALA A 154 -7.36 -19.17 0.44
N ALA A 155 -8.02 -18.72 1.51
CA ALA A 155 -8.61 -19.62 2.52
C ALA A 155 -9.76 -20.47 1.94
N GLU A 156 -10.46 -19.99 0.92
CA GLU A 156 -11.57 -20.68 0.26
C GLU A 156 -11.12 -21.72 -0.80
N LEU A 157 -9.82 -21.81 -1.11
CA LEU A 157 -9.27 -22.72 -2.11
C LEU A 157 -9.12 -24.15 -1.54
N GLU A 158 -10.23 -24.80 -1.18
CA GLU A 158 -10.26 -26.12 -0.51
C GLU A 158 -9.55 -27.25 -1.29
N ARG A 159 -9.42 -27.12 -2.61
CA ARG A 159 -8.74 -28.12 -3.46
C ARG A 159 -7.21 -28.03 -3.38
N LEU A 160 -6.67 -26.98 -2.80
CA LEU A 160 -5.23 -26.85 -2.59
C LEU A 160 -4.82 -27.45 -1.24
N PRO A 161 -3.66 -28.09 -1.15
CA PRO A 161 -3.14 -28.59 0.12
C PRO A 161 -2.86 -27.44 1.07
N ASP A 162 -2.96 -27.68 2.38
CA ASP A 162 -2.88 -26.66 3.42
C ASP A 162 -1.61 -25.81 3.34
N PHE A 163 -0.47 -26.42 3.06
CA PHE A 163 0.78 -25.68 2.93
C PHE A 163 0.72 -24.63 1.80
N ARG A 164 -0.05 -24.82 0.73
CA ARG A 164 -0.21 -23.83 -0.34
C ARG A 164 -1.21 -22.74 0.02
N ARG A 165 -2.27 -23.10 0.75
CA ARG A 165 -3.30 -22.13 1.17
C ARG A 165 -2.79 -21.15 2.21
N HIS A 166 -1.88 -21.62 3.08
CA HIS A 166 -1.39 -20.84 4.23
C HIS A 166 0.06 -20.36 4.09
N THR A 167 0.73 -20.67 2.98
CA THR A 167 2.07 -20.15 2.73
C THR A 167 2.02 -18.66 2.38
N HIS A 168 2.80 -17.88 3.10
CA HIS A 168 3.00 -16.46 2.81
C HIS A 168 4.26 -16.28 1.96
N LEU A 169 4.07 -15.81 0.72
CA LEU A 169 5.15 -15.43 -0.20
C LEU A 169 5.12 -13.91 -0.38
N SER A 170 6.11 -13.23 0.18
CA SER A 170 6.14 -11.75 0.23
C SER A 170 5.99 -11.10 -1.15
N ALA A 171 6.69 -11.59 -2.17
CA ALA A 171 6.57 -11.05 -3.52
C ALA A 171 5.15 -11.17 -4.09
N TYR A 172 4.43 -12.26 -3.77
CA TYR A 172 3.06 -12.46 -4.21
C TYR A 172 2.07 -11.59 -3.43
N THR A 173 2.15 -11.61 -2.10
CA THR A 173 1.19 -10.90 -1.26
C THR A 173 1.36 -9.39 -1.34
N GLU A 174 2.59 -8.90 -1.20
CA GLU A 174 2.89 -7.47 -1.27
C GLU A 174 2.77 -6.92 -2.71
N GLY A 175 3.20 -7.72 -3.70
CA GLY A 175 3.08 -7.34 -5.11
C GLY A 175 1.62 -7.19 -5.54
N TRP A 176 0.74 -8.09 -5.10
CA TRP A 176 -0.71 -7.98 -5.32
C TRP A 176 -1.27 -6.71 -4.66
N ALA A 177 -0.97 -6.48 -3.39
CA ALA A 177 -1.46 -5.32 -2.67
C ALA A 177 -0.97 -3.99 -3.28
N LEU A 178 0.29 -3.95 -3.72
CA LEU A 178 0.83 -2.80 -4.47
C LEU A 178 0.11 -2.57 -5.80
N TYR A 179 -0.18 -3.66 -6.54
CA TYR A 179 -0.99 -3.59 -7.76
C TYR A 179 -2.39 -3.05 -7.47
N CYS A 180 -3.00 -3.43 -6.34
CA CYS A 180 -4.32 -2.94 -5.95
C CYS A 180 -4.35 -1.43 -5.67
N GLU A 181 -3.26 -0.86 -5.14
CA GLU A 181 -3.13 0.60 -5.02
C GLU A 181 -3.20 1.27 -6.39
N TRP A 182 -2.47 0.73 -7.39
CA TRP A 182 -2.49 1.25 -8.76
C TRP A 182 -3.85 1.03 -9.42
N LEU A 183 -4.47 -0.15 -9.27
CA LEU A 183 -5.78 -0.49 -9.80
C LEU A 183 -6.88 0.47 -9.32
N GLY A 184 -6.70 1.05 -8.14
CA GLY A 184 -7.60 2.08 -7.60
C GLY A 184 -7.81 3.29 -8.53
N GLN A 185 -6.85 3.59 -9.41
CA GLN A 185 -6.99 4.65 -10.42
C GLN A 185 -8.04 4.24 -11.48
N GLU A 186 -7.96 3.02 -11.99
CA GLU A 186 -8.93 2.49 -12.96
C GLU A 186 -10.32 2.29 -12.33
N MET A 187 -10.35 1.97 -11.04
CA MET A 187 -11.59 1.85 -10.27
C MET A 187 -12.24 3.21 -9.95
N GLY A 188 -11.57 4.34 -10.20
CA GLY A 188 -12.06 5.68 -9.91
C GLY A 188 -12.16 5.97 -8.40
N LEU A 189 -11.19 5.50 -7.61
CA LEU A 189 -11.20 5.62 -6.14
C LEU A 189 -10.30 6.72 -5.58
N TYR A 190 -9.56 7.40 -6.44
CA TYR A 190 -8.80 8.61 -6.10
C TYR A 190 -9.52 9.84 -6.62
N ASP A 191 -10.24 10.54 -5.73
CA ASP A 191 -11.10 11.68 -6.11
C ASP A 191 -10.33 12.97 -6.36
N THR A 192 -9.13 13.07 -5.82
CA THR A 192 -8.32 14.28 -5.87
C THR A 192 -6.89 13.99 -6.31
N PRO A 193 -6.20 14.98 -6.90
CA PRO A 193 -4.77 14.87 -7.18
C PRO A 193 -3.93 14.59 -5.91
N PHE A 194 -4.40 15.04 -4.72
CA PHE A 194 -3.74 14.74 -3.45
C PHE A 194 -3.78 13.25 -3.10
N GLU A 195 -4.90 12.57 -3.32
CA GLU A 195 -5.02 11.13 -3.08
C GLU A 195 -4.19 10.33 -4.08
N ARG A 196 -4.16 10.74 -5.34
CA ARG A 196 -3.27 10.15 -6.34
C ARG A 196 -1.80 10.37 -5.97
N PHE A 197 -1.43 11.54 -5.46
CA PHE A 197 -0.11 11.80 -4.92
C PHE A 197 0.19 10.88 -3.73
N GLY A 198 -0.76 10.64 -2.85
CA GLY A 198 -0.65 9.71 -1.71
C GLY A 198 -0.34 8.27 -2.13
N MET A 199 -0.99 7.77 -3.18
CA MET A 199 -0.67 6.48 -3.79
C MET A 199 0.77 6.46 -4.32
N LEU A 200 1.19 7.50 -5.05
CA LEU A 200 2.56 7.62 -5.55
C LEU A 200 3.60 7.68 -4.44
N VAL A 201 3.29 8.26 -3.27
CA VAL A 201 4.17 8.24 -2.09
C VAL A 201 4.41 6.81 -1.61
N PHE A 202 3.39 5.97 -1.55
CA PHE A 202 3.55 4.58 -1.14
C PHE A 202 4.37 3.78 -2.16
N GLN A 203 4.14 3.98 -3.43
CA GLN A 203 4.92 3.34 -4.49
C GLN A 203 6.38 3.81 -4.47
N MET A 204 6.62 5.11 -4.33
CA MET A 204 7.97 5.67 -4.20
C MET A 204 8.72 5.08 -3.00
N TRP A 205 8.05 4.95 -1.86
CA TRP A 205 8.66 4.34 -0.68
C TRP A 205 9.15 2.91 -0.97
N ARG A 206 8.34 2.10 -1.66
CA ARG A 206 8.73 0.74 -2.06
C ARG A 206 9.84 0.72 -3.11
N ALA A 207 9.79 1.60 -4.10
CA ALA A 207 10.84 1.73 -5.10
C ALA A 207 12.20 2.13 -4.47
N CYS A 208 12.19 3.09 -3.55
CA CYS A 208 13.37 3.47 -2.79
C CYS A 208 13.96 2.30 -1.98
N ARG A 209 13.14 1.39 -1.46
CA ARG A 209 13.63 0.20 -0.74
C ARG A 209 14.43 -0.73 -1.65
N LEU A 210 14.05 -0.89 -2.92
CA LEU A 210 14.85 -1.67 -3.87
C LEU A 210 16.26 -1.09 -4.04
N VAL A 211 16.38 0.23 -4.09
CA VAL A 211 17.66 0.93 -4.22
C VAL A 211 18.50 0.85 -2.95
N VAL A 212 17.89 1.17 -1.81
CA VAL A 212 18.60 1.23 -0.51
C VAL A 212 19.03 -0.15 -0.04
N ASP A 213 18.15 -1.15 -0.13
CA ASP A 213 18.45 -2.51 0.32
C ASP A 213 19.61 -3.12 -0.47
N THR A 214 19.55 -3.02 -1.80
CA THR A 214 20.66 -3.49 -2.66
C THR A 214 21.92 -2.64 -2.51
N GLY A 215 21.78 -1.34 -2.30
CA GLY A 215 22.87 -0.41 -2.01
C GLY A 215 23.66 -0.83 -0.78
N LEU A 216 22.96 -1.06 0.34
CA LEU A 216 23.57 -1.46 1.60
C LEU A 216 24.15 -2.88 1.56
N HIS A 217 23.40 -3.85 1.03
CA HIS A 217 23.75 -5.26 1.18
C HIS A 217 24.57 -5.84 0.02
N HIS A 218 24.64 -5.14 -1.12
CA HIS A 218 25.36 -5.60 -2.30
C HIS A 218 26.44 -4.60 -2.78
N LEU A 219 26.13 -3.30 -2.84
CA LEU A 219 27.03 -2.28 -3.34
C LEU A 219 27.93 -1.66 -2.25
N SER A 220 27.77 -2.06 -1.00
CA SER A 220 28.61 -1.61 0.14
C SER A 220 28.53 -0.09 0.41
N TRP A 221 27.33 0.47 0.34
CA TRP A 221 27.05 1.88 0.71
C TRP A 221 27.26 2.12 2.19
#